data_6cf8ab64e84a3cef07b0bf779748a489
#
_entry.id   6cf8ab64e84a3cef07b0bf779748a489
#
_cell.length_a   1.000
_cell.length_b   1.000
_cell.length_c   1.000
_cell.angle_alpha   90.00
_cell.angle_beta   90.00
_cell.angle_gamma   90.00
#
_symmetry.space_group_name_H-M   'P 1'
#
loop_
_entity.id
_entity.type
_entity.pdbx_description
1 polymer ?
#
loop_
_entity_poly.entity_id
_entity_poly.type
_entity_poly.pdbx_seq_one_letter_code
_entity_poly.pdbx_strand_id
1 'polypeptide(L)'
;MMISPETYYEEYLKGKTPEEILKAIRSLKRQISKLKNIAEQPDFGCIIYPSESVRISCSQDYLERAKLALKESGVEYQPTKSELKAIEFDANIPNISKIIFSIGGFLYGEELVEVTFTDDTAELKYGRSYIPTTPDDFDKIETIDKATFLEEFKCLHIGEWRKNYNTKRFGYTVLDGTQWELEIHYSNVKKPVKIYGDNAYPYNFDRLKDLLMCGFDMED
;
A
#
# COMPACT_ATOMS: atom_id res chain seq x y z
N MET A 1 -3.90 0.98 24.63
CA MET A 1 -5.32 1.04 24.23
C MET A 1 -5.39 1.94 23.01
N MET A 2 -6.10 1.53 21.95
CA MET A 2 -6.36 2.40 20.81
C MET A 2 -7.65 3.16 21.09
N ILE A 3 -7.64 4.44 20.80
CA ILE A 3 -8.76 5.37 21.03
C ILE A 3 -9.25 5.90 19.67
N SER A 4 -10.40 6.55 19.63
CA SER A 4 -10.86 7.19 18.40
C SER A 4 -10.00 8.41 18.05
N PRO A 5 -9.97 8.87 16.79
CA PRO A 5 -9.28 10.11 16.39
C PRO A 5 -9.77 11.32 17.18
N GLU A 6 -11.06 11.40 17.48
CA GLU A 6 -11.67 12.46 18.29
C GLU A 6 -11.22 12.39 19.74
N THR A 7 -11.17 11.19 20.33
CA THR A 7 -10.62 11.02 21.68
C THR A 7 -9.14 11.41 21.72
N TYR A 8 -8.37 11.04 20.68
CA TYR A 8 -6.97 11.48 20.56
C TYR A 8 -6.86 13.02 20.51
N TYR A 9 -7.74 13.68 19.73
CA TYR A 9 -7.79 15.15 19.71
C TYR A 9 -8.08 15.74 21.08
N GLU A 10 -9.12 15.25 21.76
CA GLU A 10 -9.54 15.77 23.08
C GLU A 10 -8.45 15.61 24.14
N GLU A 11 -7.75 14.47 24.16
CA GLU A 11 -6.75 14.15 25.18
C GLU A 11 -5.36 14.75 24.89
N TYR A 12 -4.96 14.85 23.63
CA TYR A 12 -3.57 15.16 23.29
C TYR A 12 -3.37 16.45 22.47
N LEU A 13 -4.40 16.95 21.80
CA LEU A 13 -4.26 18.09 20.89
C LEU A 13 -5.08 19.32 21.31
N LYS A 14 -6.21 19.14 21.97
CA LYS A 14 -7.09 20.22 22.38
C LYS A 14 -6.37 21.23 23.28
N GLY A 15 -6.47 22.50 22.91
CA GLY A 15 -5.81 23.60 23.64
C GLY A 15 -4.28 23.70 23.46
N LYS A 16 -3.71 22.88 22.54
CA LYS A 16 -2.29 22.99 22.19
C LYS A 16 -2.03 24.12 21.20
N THR A 17 -0.83 24.70 21.30
CA THR A 17 -0.35 25.67 20.31
C THR A 17 -0.06 25.00 18.95
N PRO A 18 -0.05 25.76 17.84
CA PRO A 18 0.34 25.21 16.53
C PRO A 18 1.70 24.50 16.54
N GLU A 19 2.67 25.01 17.29
CA GLU A 19 4.01 24.41 17.43
C GLU A 19 3.95 23.06 18.13
N GLU A 20 3.13 22.92 19.16
CA GLU A 20 2.92 21.65 19.86
C GLU A 20 2.21 20.63 18.98
N ILE A 21 1.20 21.05 18.18
CA ILE A 21 0.52 20.20 17.20
C ILE A 21 1.50 19.74 16.11
N LEU A 22 2.33 20.62 15.58
CA LEU A 22 3.39 20.25 14.63
C LEU A 22 4.39 19.24 15.24
N LYS A 23 4.70 19.35 16.52
CA LYS A 23 5.54 18.36 17.22
C LYS A 23 4.84 17.00 17.32
N ALA A 24 3.54 16.98 17.61
CA ALA A 24 2.73 15.76 17.61
C ALA A 24 2.69 15.10 16.22
N ILE A 25 2.45 15.87 15.14
CA ILE A 25 2.50 15.40 13.75
C ILE A 25 3.85 14.74 13.45
N ARG A 26 4.98 15.39 13.79
CA ARG A 26 6.31 14.81 13.58
C ARG A 26 6.52 13.50 14.37
N SER A 27 5.98 13.42 15.57
CA SER A 27 6.06 12.22 16.42
C SER A 27 5.27 11.08 15.82
N LEU A 28 4.02 11.31 15.38
CA LEU A 28 3.17 10.32 14.71
C LEU A 28 3.82 9.79 13.42
N LYS A 29 4.39 10.68 12.60
CA LYS A 29 5.11 10.28 11.38
C LYS A 29 6.30 9.37 11.66
N ARG A 30 7.08 9.66 12.71
CA ARG A 30 8.18 8.78 13.14
C ARG A 30 7.66 7.43 13.64
N GLN A 31 6.57 7.42 14.38
CA GLN A 31 5.93 6.20 14.88
C GLN A 31 5.44 5.34 13.72
N ILE A 32 4.71 5.91 12.75
CA ILE A 32 4.26 5.23 11.53
C ILE A 32 5.45 4.64 10.78
N SER A 33 6.50 5.43 10.54
CA SER A 33 7.70 4.95 9.85
C SER A 33 8.39 3.80 10.58
N LYS A 34 8.47 3.85 11.92
CA LYS A 34 9.01 2.76 12.73
C LYS A 34 8.16 1.50 12.63
N LEU A 35 6.83 1.63 12.74
CA LEU A 35 5.90 0.50 12.63
C LEU A 35 5.96 -0.14 11.24
N LYS A 36 5.98 0.65 10.16
CA LYS A 36 6.17 0.14 8.79
C LYS A 36 7.48 -0.63 8.66
N ASN A 37 8.58 -0.10 9.19
CA ASN A 37 9.86 -0.81 9.14
C ASN A 37 9.84 -2.12 9.93
N ILE A 38 9.09 -2.22 11.03
CA ILE A 38 8.92 -3.48 11.79
C ILE A 38 8.06 -4.46 10.97
N ALA A 39 6.92 -4.01 10.45
CA ALA A 39 6.00 -4.85 9.68
C ALA A 39 6.61 -5.36 8.35
N GLU A 40 7.59 -4.65 7.79
CA GLU A 40 8.33 -5.07 6.59
C GLU A 40 9.48 -6.06 6.90
N GLN A 41 9.79 -6.30 8.17
CA GLN A 41 10.77 -7.35 8.54
C GLN A 41 10.13 -8.72 8.43
N PRO A 42 10.91 -9.74 8.05
CA PRO A 42 10.43 -11.12 8.08
C PRO A 42 9.93 -11.47 9.48
N ASP A 43 8.70 -11.97 9.53
CA ASP A 43 8.11 -12.39 10.81
C ASP A 43 8.79 -13.69 11.28
N PHE A 44 9.58 -13.59 12.34
CA PHE A 44 10.17 -14.74 13.01
C PHE A 44 9.25 -15.31 14.10
N GLY A 45 7.94 -15.15 13.98
CA GLY A 45 6.96 -15.83 14.82
C GLY A 45 6.52 -15.10 16.08
N CYS A 46 6.80 -13.81 16.21
CA CYS A 46 6.25 -12.99 17.31
C CYS A 46 4.93 -12.35 16.89
N ILE A 47 3.81 -12.90 17.35
CA ILE A 47 2.49 -12.26 17.23
C ILE A 47 2.38 -11.17 18.30
N ILE A 48 2.36 -9.92 17.88
CA ILE A 48 2.14 -8.76 18.77
C ILE A 48 0.70 -8.29 18.62
N TYR A 49 -0.02 -8.12 19.74
CA TYR A 49 -1.36 -7.55 19.78
C TYR A 49 -1.34 -6.12 20.33
N PRO A 50 -2.03 -5.17 19.70
CA PRO A 50 -2.59 -5.22 18.34
C PRO A 50 -1.49 -5.31 17.29
N SER A 51 -1.82 -5.91 16.12
CA SER A 51 -0.86 -6.08 15.01
C SER A 51 -0.30 -4.73 14.54
N GLU A 52 0.87 -4.76 13.91
CA GLU A 52 1.51 -3.55 13.37
C GLU A 52 0.60 -2.85 12.36
N SER A 53 -0.12 -3.59 11.52
CA SER A 53 -1.05 -3.03 10.53
C SER A 53 -2.15 -2.21 11.19
N VAL A 54 -2.76 -2.72 12.25
CA VAL A 54 -3.80 -2.00 13.01
C VAL A 54 -3.21 -0.77 13.71
N ARG A 55 -2.00 -0.87 14.27
CA ARG A 55 -1.30 0.27 14.90
C ARG A 55 -0.92 1.34 13.89
N ILE A 56 -0.54 0.96 12.66
CA ILE A 56 -0.26 1.87 11.56
C ILE A 56 -1.53 2.61 11.17
N SER A 57 -2.64 1.89 10.93
CA SER A 57 -3.93 2.49 10.56
C SER A 57 -4.38 3.53 11.60
N CYS A 58 -4.44 3.16 12.88
CA CYS A 58 -4.81 4.11 13.93
C CYS A 58 -3.87 5.33 14.00
N SER A 59 -2.56 5.13 13.79
CA SER A 59 -1.60 6.24 13.81
C SER A 59 -1.77 7.16 12.60
N GLN A 60 -2.19 6.63 11.44
CA GLN A 60 -2.57 7.42 10.27
C GLN A 60 -3.82 8.26 10.54
N ASP A 61 -4.85 7.69 11.16
CA ASP A 61 -6.06 8.41 11.54
C ASP A 61 -5.74 9.56 12.52
N TYR A 62 -4.88 9.30 13.50
CA TYR A 62 -4.42 10.36 14.43
C TYR A 62 -3.62 11.45 13.71
N LEU A 63 -2.81 11.07 12.72
CA LEU A 63 -2.05 12.02 11.93
C LEU A 63 -2.97 12.94 11.12
N GLU A 64 -3.99 12.38 10.47
CA GLU A 64 -4.96 13.19 9.72
C GLU A 64 -5.76 14.10 10.66
N ARG A 65 -6.19 13.60 11.82
CA ARG A 65 -6.86 14.43 12.84
C ARG A 65 -5.96 15.55 13.36
N ALA A 66 -4.66 15.28 13.53
CA ALA A 66 -3.69 16.31 13.97
C ALA A 66 -3.45 17.37 12.87
N LYS A 67 -3.41 16.99 11.60
CA LYS A 67 -3.33 17.95 10.48
C LYS A 67 -4.58 18.84 10.43
N LEU A 68 -5.76 18.25 10.68
CA LEU A 68 -7.02 19.00 10.76
C LEU A 68 -7.00 20.00 11.92
N ALA A 69 -6.56 19.58 13.11
CA ALA A 69 -6.42 20.47 14.28
C ALA A 69 -5.45 21.64 14.01
N LEU A 70 -4.35 21.39 13.28
CA LEU A 70 -3.43 22.43 12.87
C LEU A 70 -4.11 23.45 11.95
N LYS A 71 -4.88 22.98 10.96
CA LYS A 71 -5.66 23.84 10.06
C LYS A 71 -6.71 24.64 10.81
N GLU A 72 -7.42 24.04 11.78
CA GLU A 72 -8.39 24.70 12.65
C GLU A 72 -7.73 25.82 13.49
N SER A 73 -6.44 25.67 13.81
CA SER A 73 -5.66 26.72 14.50
C SER A 73 -5.14 27.84 13.57
N GLY A 74 -5.53 27.82 12.28
CA GLY A 74 -5.14 28.83 11.29
C GLY A 74 -3.76 28.58 10.63
N VAL A 75 -3.13 27.44 10.88
CA VAL A 75 -1.82 27.08 10.29
C VAL A 75 -1.99 25.93 9.30
N GLU A 76 -1.55 26.12 8.06
CA GLU A 76 -1.60 25.08 7.06
C GLU A 76 -0.37 24.16 7.13
N TYR A 77 -0.60 22.85 7.17
CA TYR A 77 0.47 21.86 7.15
C TYR A 77 1.20 21.87 5.81
N GLN A 78 2.53 21.95 5.86
CA GLN A 78 3.36 21.89 4.65
C GLN A 78 3.85 20.45 4.41
N PRO A 79 3.38 19.76 3.35
CA PRO A 79 3.80 18.41 3.05
C PRO A 79 5.29 18.32 2.70
N THR A 80 5.93 17.24 3.09
CA THR A 80 7.29 16.91 2.65
C THR A 80 7.31 16.46 1.19
N LYS A 81 8.49 16.40 0.57
CA LYS A 81 8.64 15.90 -0.82
C LYS A 81 8.10 14.47 -1.02
N SER A 82 8.24 13.61 -0.01
CA SER A 82 7.69 12.25 -0.06
C SER A 82 6.17 12.24 0.04
N GLU A 83 5.58 13.07 0.89
CA GLU A 83 4.12 13.22 0.99
C GLU A 83 3.53 13.82 -0.30
N LEU A 84 4.21 14.82 -0.89
CA LEU A 84 3.76 15.37 -2.19
C LEU A 84 3.72 14.31 -3.30
N LYS A 85 4.69 13.38 -3.32
CA LYS A 85 4.68 12.25 -4.27
C LYS A 85 3.52 11.30 -4.02
N ALA A 86 3.20 11.00 -2.75
CA ALA A 86 2.07 10.16 -2.40
C ALA A 86 0.75 10.85 -2.78
N ILE A 87 0.59 12.13 -2.46
CA ILE A 87 -0.57 12.94 -2.87
C ILE A 87 -0.72 12.97 -4.40
N GLU A 88 0.38 13.16 -5.13
CA GLU A 88 0.36 13.13 -6.60
C GLU A 88 -0.03 11.74 -7.13
N PHE A 89 0.44 10.67 -6.50
CA PHE A 89 0.05 9.31 -6.84
C PHE A 89 -1.46 9.14 -6.65
N ASP A 90 -1.98 9.48 -5.47
CA ASP A 90 -3.40 9.32 -5.12
C ASP A 90 -4.30 10.16 -6.04
N ALA A 91 -3.88 11.38 -6.40
CA ALA A 91 -4.60 12.22 -7.35
C ALA A 91 -4.68 11.62 -8.77
N ASN A 92 -3.77 10.69 -9.12
CA ASN A 92 -3.76 10.00 -10.40
C ASN A 92 -4.45 8.63 -10.39
N ILE A 93 -4.90 8.12 -9.25
CA ILE A 93 -5.63 6.86 -9.16
C ILE A 93 -6.83 6.81 -10.12
N PRO A 94 -7.67 7.86 -10.26
CA PRO A 94 -8.78 7.84 -11.23
C PRO A 94 -8.36 7.69 -12.70
N ASN A 95 -7.09 7.99 -13.01
CA ASN A 95 -6.53 7.88 -14.36
C ASN A 95 -5.82 6.54 -14.62
N ILE A 96 -5.87 5.60 -13.68
CA ILE A 96 -5.29 4.26 -13.89
C ILE A 96 -6.09 3.58 -15.01
N SER A 97 -5.36 3.09 -16.02
CA SER A 97 -5.93 2.35 -17.15
C SER A 97 -5.68 0.86 -17.06
N LYS A 98 -4.57 0.46 -16.40
CA LYS A 98 -4.18 -0.93 -16.27
C LYS A 98 -3.27 -1.12 -15.07
N ILE A 99 -3.43 -2.25 -14.38
CA ILE A 99 -2.52 -2.73 -13.34
C ILE A 99 -2.04 -4.13 -13.77
N ILE A 100 -0.74 -4.38 -13.64
CA ILE A 100 -0.15 -5.70 -13.84
C ILE A 100 0.56 -6.06 -12.55
N PHE A 101 0.26 -7.22 -12.01
CA PHE A 101 0.90 -7.76 -10.82
C PHE A 101 1.38 -9.18 -11.13
N SER A 102 2.64 -9.43 -10.87
CA SER A 102 3.19 -10.78 -10.93
C SER A 102 3.87 -11.14 -9.61
N ILE A 103 3.77 -12.41 -9.25
CA ILE A 103 4.43 -12.98 -8.09
C ILE A 103 4.79 -14.44 -8.37
N GLY A 104 6.01 -14.82 -8.07
CA GLY A 104 6.44 -16.20 -8.30
C GLY A 104 7.85 -16.47 -7.84
N GLY A 105 8.29 -17.70 -8.04
CA GLY A 105 9.63 -18.16 -7.70
C GLY A 105 10.04 -19.32 -8.59
N PHE A 106 11.34 -19.57 -8.64
CA PHE A 106 11.95 -20.53 -9.58
C PHE A 106 11.33 -21.92 -9.58
N LEU A 107 10.80 -22.38 -8.43
CA LEU A 107 10.22 -23.73 -8.28
C LEU A 107 8.70 -23.77 -8.41
N TYR A 108 8.00 -22.66 -8.24
CA TYR A 108 6.54 -22.63 -8.06
C TYR A 108 5.79 -22.01 -9.27
N GLY A 109 6.56 -21.54 -10.27
CA GLY A 109 5.99 -20.77 -11.38
C GLY A 109 5.68 -19.32 -11.01
N GLU A 110 5.00 -18.62 -11.89
CA GLU A 110 4.61 -17.23 -11.76
C GLU A 110 3.08 -17.11 -11.82
N GLU A 111 2.51 -16.37 -10.91
CA GLU A 111 1.12 -15.94 -10.92
C GLU A 111 1.08 -14.53 -11.48
N LEU A 112 0.18 -14.28 -12.42
CA LEU A 112 0.00 -13.01 -13.09
C LEU A 112 -1.45 -12.56 -12.95
N VAL A 113 -1.63 -11.32 -12.50
CA VAL A 113 -2.93 -10.65 -12.49
C VAL A 113 -2.84 -9.39 -13.34
N GLU A 114 -3.73 -9.28 -14.30
CA GLU A 114 -3.93 -8.07 -15.08
C GLU A 114 -5.30 -7.47 -14.74
N VAL A 115 -5.31 -6.21 -14.34
CA VAL A 115 -6.55 -5.45 -14.14
C VAL A 115 -6.66 -4.39 -15.22
N THR A 116 -7.73 -4.43 -16.00
CA THR A 116 -8.07 -3.42 -17.00
C THR A 116 -9.35 -2.70 -16.63
N PHE A 117 -9.40 -1.40 -16.87
CA PHE A 117 -10.52 -0.56 -16.48
C PHE A 117 -11.30 -0.09 -17.71
N THR A 118 -12.62 -0.28 -17.65
CA THR A 118 -13.59 0.38 -18.54
C THR A 118 -14.17 1.61 -17.84
N ASP A 119 -15.29 2.15 -18.32
CA ASP A 119 -15.92 3.31 -17.70
C ASP A 119 -16.39 2.99 -16.27
N ASP A 120 -17.07 1.85 -16.07
CA ASP A 120 -17.71 1.49 -14.81
C ASP A 120 -17.15 0.23 -14.16
N THR A 121 -16.32 -0.56 -14.87
CA THR A 121 -15.86 -1.86 -14.37
C THR A 121 -14.34 -1.98 -14.35
N ALA A 122 -13.85 -2.82 -13.43
CA ALA A 122 -12.51 -3.36 -13.40
C ALA A 122 -12.59 -4.85 -13.76
N GLU A 123 -11.93 -5.25 -14.85
CA GLU A 123 -11.80 -6.64 -15.27
C GLU A 123 -10.46 -7.17 -14.76
N LEU A 124 -10.50 -8.19 -13.92
CA LEU A 124 -9.34 -8.88 -13.37
C LEU A 124 -9.14 -10.18 -14.15
N LYS A 125 -7.97 -10.37 -14.72
CA LYS A 125 -7.55 -11.59 -15.42
C LYS A 125 -6.43 -12.23 -14.64
N TYR A 126 -6.59 -13.50 -14.30
CA TYR A 126 -5.62 -14.29 -13.56
C TYR A 126 -5.09 -15.43 -14.42
N GLY A 127 -3.78 -15.64 -14.38
CA GLY A 127 -3.11 -16.76 -14.99
C GLY A 127 -1.96 -17.27 -14.12
N ARG A 128 -1.68 -18.58 -14.22
CA ARG A 128 -0.56 -19.23 -13.55
C ARG A 128 0.26 -20.01 -14.56
N SER A 129 1.58 -19.82 -14.59
CA SER A 129 2.44 -20.51 -15.52
C SER A 129 3.81 -20.79 -14.93
N TYR A 130 4.41 -21.91 -15.36
CA TYR A 130 5.81 -22.23 -15.11
C TYR A 130 6.77 -21.57 -16.12
N ILE A 131 6.22 -20.94 -17.15
CA ILE A 131 6.94 -20.15 -18.15
C ILE A 131 6.28 -18.77 -18.11
N PRO A 132 7.05 -17.65 -18.16
CA PRO A 132 6.45 -16.32 -18.19
C PRO A 132 5.31 -16.25 -19.20
N THR A 133 4.10 -16.00 -18.72
CA THR A 133 2.89 -16.03 -19.54
C THR A 133 2.84 -14.83 -20.46
N THR A 134 2.35 -15.06 -21.66
CA THR A 134 1.87 -13.96 -22.48
C THR A 134 0.48 -13.53 -21.98
N PRO A 135 0.07 -12.26 -22.15
CA PRO A 135 -1.23 -11.76 -21.70
C PRO A 135 -2.46 -12.51 -22.23
N ASP A 136 -2.28 -13.46 -23.13
CA ASP A 136 -3.35 -14.21 -23.78
C ASP A 136 -3.70 -15.55 -23.08
N ASP A 137 -2.93 -15.94 -22.05
CA ASP A 137 -3.06 -17.24 -21.38
C ASP A 137 -3.69 -17.12 -19.99
N PHE A 138 -4.75 -16.34 -19.84
CA PHE A 138 -5.44 -16.21 -18.56
C PHE A 138 -6.46 -17.34 -18.34
N ASP A 139 -6.37 -17.98 -17.16
CA ASP A 139 -7.21 -19.12 -16.79
C ASP A 139 -8.58 -18.68 -16.23
N LYS A 140 -8.62 -17.53 -15.57
CA LYS A 140 -9.82 -17.01 -14.89
C LYS A 140 -10.00 -15.52 -15.14
N ILE A 141 -11.26 -15.07 -15.22
CA ILE A 141 -11.63 -13.67 -15.40
C ILE A 141 -12.73 -13.33 -14.40
N GLU A 142 -12.58 -12.21 -13.71
CA GLU A 142 -13.58 -11.64 -12.82
C GLU A 142 -13.81 -10.16 -13.16
N THR A 143 -15.03 -9.69 -12.89
CA THR A 143 -15.39 -8.29 -13.13
C THR A 143 -16.00 -7.72 -11.85
N ILE A 144 -15.48 -6.59 -11.42
CA ILE A 144 -15.95 -5.87 -10.22
C ILE A 144 -16.23 -4.40 -10.54
N ASP A 145 -16.92 -3.72 -9.64
CA ASP A 145 -17.18 -2.28 -9.76
C ASP A 145 -15.87 -1.49 -9.68
N LYS A 146 -15.64 -0.60 -10.65
CA LYS A 146 -14.40 0.19 -10.75
C LYS A 146 -14.23 1.13 -9.56
N ALA A 147 -15.30 1.80 -9.11
CA ALA A 147 -15.21 2.78 -8.04
C ALA A 147 -14.82 2.08 -6.73
N THR A 148 -15.45 0.94 -6.45
CA THR A 148 -15.14 0.08 -5.30
C THR A 148 -13.68 -0.37 -5.33
N PHE A 149 -13.21 -0.90 -6.48
CA PHE A 149 -11.82 -1.32 -6.63
C PHE A 149 -10.84 -0.16 -6.38
N LEU A 150 -11.04 0.99 -7.02
CA LEU A 150 -10.13 2.14 -6.89
C LEU A 150 -10.13 2.73 -5.47
N GLU A 151 -11.26 2.67 -4.76
CA GLU A 151 -11.34 3.10 -3.35
C GLU A 151 -10.51 2.17 -2.45
N GLU A 152 -10.65 0.85 -2.59
CA GLU A 152 -9.83 -0.12 -1.86
C GLU A 152 -8.35 -0.02 -2.24
N PHE A 153 -8.05 0.15 -3.54
CA PHE A 153 -6.68 0.35 -4.02
C PHE A 153 -6.04 1.61 -3.42
N LYS A 154 -6.79 2.70 -3.27
CA LYS A 154 -6.34 3.93 -2.61
C LYS A 154 -6.00 3.70 -1.14
N CYS A 155 -6.77 2.86 -0.44
CA CYS A 155 -6.51 2.49 0.96
C CYS A 155 -5.21 1.69 1.16
N LEU A 156 -4.55 1.23 0.10
CA LEU A 156 -3.24 0.60 0.16
C LEU A 156 -2.09 1.60 0.31
N HIS A 157 -2.32 2.90 0.09
CA HIS A 157 -1.30 3.94 0.17
C HIS A 157 -0.02 3.63 -0.63
N ILE A 158 -0.18 3.09 -1.83
CA ILE A 158 0.94 2.66 -2.70
C ILE A 158 1.89 3.82 -3.03
N GLY A 159 1.40 5.05 -3.08
CA GLY A 159 2.21 6.26 -3.25
C GLY A 159 3.31 6.44 -2.18
N GLU A 160 3.18 5.79 -1.02
CA GLU A 160 4.15 5.78 0.07
C GLU A 160 5.15 4.62 -0.01
N TRP A 161 4.93 3.66 -0.92
CA TRP A 161 5.78 2.49 -1.04
C TRP A 161 7.16 2.84 -1.60
N ARG A 162 8.14 1.98 -1.28
CA ARG A 162 9.46 2.02 -1.93
C ARG A 162 9.34 1.48 -3.35
N LYS A 163 10.23 1.89 -4.23
CA LYS A 163 10.30 1.31 -5.58
C LYS A 163 10.88 -0.09 -5.61
N ASN A 164 11.66 -0.44 -4.58
CA ASN A 164 12.38 -1.71 -4.50
C ASN A 164 12.35 -2.23 -3.07
N TYR A 165 11.98 -3.50 -2.94
CA TYR A 165 11.99 -4.26 -1.69
C TYR A 165 12.96 -5.43 -1.84
N ASN A 166 13.97 -5.51 -0.97
CA ASN A 166 14.91 -6.63 -0.95
C ASN A 166 15.42 -6.88 0.48
N THR A 167 15.86 -8.10 0.72
CA THR A 167 16.32 -8.55 2.05
C THR A 167 17.65 -7.96 2.48
N LYS A 168 18.44 -7.38 1.55
CA LYS A 168 19.72 -6.73 1.86
C LYS A 168 19.58 -5.61 2.88
N ARG A 169 18.42 -4.92 2.89
CA ARG A 169 18.15 -3.87 3.90
C ARG A 169 18.07 -4.42 5.34
N PHE A 170 17.87 -5.74 5.49
CA PHE A 170 17.83 -6.43 6.78
C PHE A 170 19.13 -7.17 7.08
N GLY A 171 20.15 -7.05 6.21
CA GLY A 171 21.48 -7.59 6.42
C GLY A 171 21.67 -9.05 5.96
N TYR A 172 20.73 -9.60 5.18
CA TYR A 172 20.87 -10.95 4.61
C TYR A 172 20.45 -10.98 3.13
N THR A 173 20.80 -12.08 2.46
CA THR A 173 20.45 -12.35 1.06
C THR A 173 19.78 -13.71 0.97
N VAL A 174 18.72 -13.80 0.19
CA VAL A 174 18.09 -15.09 -0.18
C VAL A 174 18.56 -15.42 -1.59
N LEU A 175 18.95 -16.68 -1.83
CA LEU A 175 19.42 -17.13 -3.15
C LEU A 175 18.26 -17.55 -4.03
N ASP A 176 17.29 -18.28 -3.46
CA ASP A 176 16.10 -18.76 -4.13
C ASP A 176 14.88 -18.30 -3.34
N GLY A 177 13.93 -17.66 -3.99
CA GLY A 177 12.77 -17.18 -3.29
C GLY A 177 11.76 -16.50 -4.21
N THR A 178 10.84 -15.78 -3.58
CA THR A 178 9.72 -15.15 -4.27
C THR A 178 10.12 -13.76 -4.78
N GLN A 179 9.90 -13.55 -6.07
CA GLN A 179 9.98 -12.24 -6.71
C GLN A 179 8.56 -11.75 -7.01
N TRP A 180 8.37 -10.44 -7.00
CA TRP A 180 7.10 -9.84 -7.37
C TRP A 180 7.31 -8.48 -8.02
N GLU A 181 6.40 -8.13 -8.94
CA GLU A 181 6.38 -6.83 -9.61
C GLU A 181 4.94 -6.29 -9.64
N LEU A 182 4.80 -5.00 -9.41
CA LEU A 182 3.56 -4.24 -9.58
C LEU A 182 3.82 -3.11 -10.57
N GLU A 183 3.13 -3.13 -11.70
CA GLU A 183 3.18 -2.11 -12.72
C GLU A 183 1.82 -1.43 -12.85
N ILE A 184 1.79 -0.08 -12.81
CA ILE A 184 0.57 0.72 -12.86
C ILE A 184 0.68 1.67 -14.05
N HIS A 185 -0.23 1.52 -15.00
CA HIS A 185 -0.34 2.34 -16.20
C HIS A 185 -1.46 3.35 -16.07
N TYR A 186 -1.32 4.48 -16.75
CA TYR A 186 -2.26 5.58 -16.73
C TYR A 186 -2.79 5.89 -18.13
N SER A 187 -4.02 6.34 -18.24
CA SER A 187 -4.64 6.79 -19.49
C SER A 187 -4.14 8.16 -19.96
N ASN A 188 -3.48 8.91 -19.07
CA ASN A 188 -2.87 10.19 -19.37
C ASN A 188 -1.38 10.05 -19.71
N VAL A 189 -0.68 11.18 -19.94
CA VAL A 189 0.75 11.24 -20.29
C VAL A 189 1.71 10.82 -19.17
N LYS A 190 1.19 10.42 -18.00
CA LYS A 190 2.01 10.00 -16.87
C LYS A 190 2.73 8.68 -17.18
N LYS A 191 4.00 8.62 -16.82
CA LYS A 191 4.79 7.38 -16.97
C LYS A 191 4.29 6.29 -16.02
N PRO A 192 4.31 5.03 -16.43
CA PRO A 192 3.99 3.91 -15.56
C PRO A 192 4.81 3.93 -14.27
N VAL A 193 4.19 3.53 -13.18
CA VAL A 193 4.85 3.27 -11.90
C VAL A 193 5.17 1.79 -11.83
N LYS A 194 6.43 1.47 -11.53
CA LYS A 194 6.92 0.11 -11.33
C LYS A 194 7.50 -0.03 -9.94
N ILE A 195 7.06 -1.07 -9.23
CA ILE A 195 7.51 -1.43 -7.89
C ILE A 195 7.79 -2.93 -7.92
N TYR A 196 8.91 -3.35 -7.37
CA TYR A 196 9.29 -4.75 -7.36
C TYR A 196 9.94 -5.17 -6.04
N GLY A 197 9.87 -6.45 -5.76
CA GLY A 197 10.47 -7.02 -4.57
C GLY A 197 11.08 -8.41 -4.79
N ASP A 198 12.04 -8.70 -3.93
CA ASP A 198 12.76 -9.95 -3.86
C ASP A 198 12.80 -10.37 -2.39
N ASN A 199 11.94 -11.34 -2.03
CA ASN A 199 11.77 -11.85 -0.65
C ASN A 199 11.56 -10.77 0.42
N ALA A 200 11.08 -9.61 0.03
CA ALA A 200 10.75 -8.50 0.90
C ALA A 200 9.52 -7.77 0.37
N TYR A 201 8.66 -7.34 1.27
CA TYR A 201 7.31 -6.90 0.97
C TYR A 201 6.98 -5.58 1.67
N PRO A 202 6.07 -4.75 1.12
CA PRO A 202 5.48 -3.63 1.86
C PRO A 202 4.69 -4.11 3.08
N TYR A 203 4.52 -3.24 4.06
CA TYR A 203 3.83 -3.53 5.32
C TYR A 203 2.38 -4.01 5.18
N ASN A 204 1.76 -3.79 4.04
CA ASN A 204 0.37 -4.16 3.72
C ASN A 204 0.26 -4.95 2.41
N PHE A 205 1.29 -5.73 2.10
CA PHE A 205 1.36 -6.51 0.85
C PHE A 205 0.24 -7.54 0.75
N ASP A 206 -0.14 -8.18 1.86
CA ASP A 206 -1.23 -9.16 1.87
C ASP A 206 -2.55 -8.51 1.43
N ARG A 207 -2.84 -7.28 1.86
CA ARG A 207 -4.03 -6.55 1.40
C ARG A 207 -4.01 -6.27 -0.10
N LEU A 208 -2.83 -6.05 -0.71
CA LEU A 208 -2.73 -5.96 -2.17
C LEU A 208 -3.08 -7.29 -2.82
N LYS A 209 -2.55 -8.41 -2.29
CA LYS A 209 -2.90 -9.74 -2.81
C LYS A 209 -4.39 -10.03 -2.66
N ASP A 210 -4.95 -9.76 -1.49
CA ASP A 210 -6.38 -9.92 -1.24
C ASP A 210 -7.23 -9.14 -2.26
N LEU A 211 -6.85 -7.91 -2.57
CA LEU A 211 -7.55 -7.08 -3.54
C LEU A 211 -7.42 -7.59 -4.98
N LEU A 212 -6.23 -8.05 -5.37
CA LEU A 212 -5.95 -8.45 -6.75
C LEU A 212 -6.34 -9.91 -7.04
N MET A 213 -6.38 -10.75 -6.02
CA MET A 213 -6.59 -12.19 -6.13
C MET A 213 -7.90 -12.64 -5.47
N CYS A 214 -8.74 -11.69 -5.00
CA CYS A 214 -10.07 -12.02 -4.50
C CYS A 214 -10.90 -12.63 -5.65
N GLY A 215 -11.66 -13.67 -5.38
CA GLY A 215 -12.44 -14.37 -6.40
C GLY A 215 -11.68 -15.44 -7.19
N PHE A 216 -10.37 -15.47 -7.10
CA PHE A 216 -9.58 -16.58 -7.63
C PHE A 216 -9.33 -17.58 -6.50
N ASP A 217 -10.18 -18.62 -6.40
CA ASP A 217 -9.96 -19.72 -5.47
C ASP A 217 -8.59 -20.32 -5.76
N MET A 218 -7.67 -20.11 -4.85
CA MET A 218 -6.33 -20.70 -4.87
C MET A 218 -6.50 -22.14 -4.37
N GLU A 219 -7.12 -23.01 -5.21
CA GLU A 219 -7.09 -24.44 -4.94
C GLU A 219 -5.64 -24.93 -5.03
N ASP A 220 -5.15 -25.47 -3.93
CA ASP A 220 -3.83 -26.10 -3.76
C ASP A 220 -3.61 -27.30 -4.72
#